data_bece2db949acec993d81698c49cd4fb8
#
_entry.id   bece2db949acec993d81698c49cd4fb8
#
_cell.length_a   1.000
_cell.length_b   1.000
_cell.length_c   1.000
_cell.angle_alpha   90.00
_cell.angle_beta   90.00
_cell.angle_gamma   90.00
#
_symmetry.space_group_name_H-M   'P 1'
#
loop_
_entity.id
_entity.type
_entity.pdbx_description
1 polymer ?
#
loop_
_entity_poly.entity_id
_entity_poly.type
_entity_poly.pdbx_seq_one_letter_code
_entity_poly.pdbx_strand_id
1 'polypeptide(L)'
;MNKLCVILLYFPVLLFGQQTIIKEIKIKPYMYTQNYEHFKRLVLDSPNSEAEYVDGFDFEWGYFYTLKVKEIYLGELPDGTNYEYSLLKVISKEKVSDTVIFRMSIDPLKYYHKLEEENISNYTLSQLNDSIYLYMNQVELEIPKNFLESFKKNKEDEINFRGDFKFVNGKRVRLVRVR
;
A
#
# COMPACT_ATOMS: atom_id res chain seq x y z
N MET A 1 -20.57 -22.53 66.45
CA MET A 1 -19.51 -21.68 65.93
C MET A 1 -19.10 -22.20 64.55
N ASN A 2 -19.68 -21.64 63.49
CA ASN A 2 -19.35 -22.06 62.12
C ASN A 2 -18.16 -21.24 61.62
N LYS A 3 -17.03 -21.90 61.36
CA LYS A 3 -15.87 -21.26 60.71
C LYS A 3 -16.10 -21.21 59.20
N LEU A 4 -16.35 -20.03 58.68
CA LEU A 4 -16.40 -19.73 57.24
C LEU A 4 -14.99 -19.70 56.66
N CYS A 5 -14.57 -20.73 55.90
CA CYS A 5 -13.32 -20.72 55.14
C CYS A 5 -13.56 -19.95 53.85
N VAL A 6 -13.01 -18.74 53.75
CA VAL A 6 -12.96 -17.96 52.51
C VAL A 6 -11.76 -18.46 51.67
N ILE A 7 -12.05 -19.23 50.62
CA ILE A 7 -11.06 -19.63 49.63
C ILE A 7 -10.89 -18.47 48.65
N LEU A 8 -9.80 -17.71 48.77
CA LEU A 8 -9.38 -16.72 47.78
C LEU A 8 -8.79 -17.45 46.56
N LEU A 9 -9.60 -17.57 45.51
CA LEU A 9 -9.13 -18.04 44.19
C LEU A 9 -8.28 -16.94 43.54
N TYR A 10 -6.97 -17.10 43.59
CA TYR A 10 -6.01 -16.32 42.79
C TYR A 10 -6.14 -16.81 41.35
N PHE A 11 -6.84 -16.06 40.51
CA PHE A 11 -6.77 -16.20 39.05
C PHE A 11 -5.51 -15.45 38.59
N PRO A 12 -4.49 -16.12 38.04
CA PRO A 12 -3.40 -15.43 37.36
C PRO A 12 -3.99 -14.78 36.11
N VAL A 13 -4.14 -13.45 36.12
CA VAL A 13 -4.42 -12.68 34.92
C VAL A 13 -3.17 -12.76 34.08
N LEU A 14 -3.15 -13.67 33.10
CA LEU A 14 -2.13 -13.68 32.05
C LEU A 14 -2.34 -12.43 31.20
N LEU A 15 -1.62 -11.38 31.54
CA LEU A 15 -1.49 -10.21 30.69
C LEU A 15 -0.69 -10.65 29.46
N PHE A 16 -1.38 -11.03 28.38
CA PHE A 16 -0.78 -11.11 27.05
C PHE A 16 -0.40 -9.69 26.62
N GLY A 17 0.79 -9.26 27.02
CA GLY A 17 1.34 -8.00 26.53
C GLY A 17 1.59 -8.11 25.05
N GLN A 18 0.99 -7.22 24.24
CA GLN A 18 1.33 -7.11 22.83
C GLN A 18 2.82 -6.89 22.70
N GLN A 19 3.48 -7.74 21.91
CA GLN A 19 4.92 -7.61 21.68
C GLN A 19 5.16 -6.37 20.83
N THR A 20 5.81 -5.39 21.42
CA THR A 20 6.17 -4.13 20.77
C THR A 20 7.67 -4.07 20.59
N ILE A 21 8.13 -3.77 19.39
CA ILE A 21 9.54 -3.53 19.10
C ILE A 21 9.74 -2.21 18.36
N ILE A 22 10.94 -1.63 18.50
CA ILE A 22 11.38 -0.48 17.72
C ILE A 22 12.40 -0.97 16.72
N LYS A 23 12.17 -0.71 15.43
CA LYS A 23 13.09 -1.12 14.37
C LYS A 23 13.22 -0.09 13.26
N GLU A 24 14.21 -0.28 12.41
CA GLU A 24 14.39 0.48 11.18
C GLU A 24 13.88 -0.32 10.00
N ILE A 25 13.02 0.32 9.19
CA ILE A 25 12.49 -0.24 7.96
C ILE A 25 12.88 0.63 6.78
N LYS A 26 13.01 0.00 5.61
CA LYS A 26 13.27 0.68 4.33
C LYS A 26 12.01 0.68 3.50
N ILE A 27 11.70 1.79 2.83
CA ILE A 27 10.57 1.91 1.94
C ILE A 27 11.10 2.22 0.55
N LYS A 28 10.64 1.45 -0.46
CA LYS A 28 10.94 1.70 -1.87
C LYS A 28 10.28 2.97 -2.38
N PRO A 29 10.78 3.56 -3.49
CA PRO A 29 10.29 4.83 -4.00
C PRO A 29 8.96 4.75 -4.74
N TYR A 30 8.31 3.62 -4.74
CA TYR A 30 7.03 3.34 -5.39
C TYR A 30 6.18 2.42 -4.53
N MET A 31 4.88 2.50 -4.71
CA MET A 31 3.92 1.55 -4.15
C MET A 31 3.59 0.47 -5.18
N TYR A 32 3.04 -0.64 -4.73
CA TYR A 32 2.51 -1.67 -5.61
C TYR A 32 1.05 -1.97 -5.29
N THR A 33 0.33 -2.53 -6.27
CA THR A 33 -1.06 -2.93 -6.10
C THR A 33 -1.10 -4.27 -5.38
N GLN A 34 -1.77 -4.31 -4.24
CA GLN A 34 -2.05 -5.52 -3.48
C GLN A 34 -3.52 -5.88 -3.58
N ASN A 35 -3.75 -7.17 -3.75
CA ASN A 35 -5.07 -7.76 -3.78
C ASN A 35 -5.46 -8.21 -2.38
N TYR A 36 -6.57 -7.70 -1.89
CA TYR A 36 -7.26 -8.21 -0.71
C TYR A 36 -8.45 -9.07 -1.15
N GLU A 37 -9.12 -9.71 -0.22
CA GLU A 37 -10.24 -10.59 -0.53
C GLU A 37 -11.33 -9.93 -1.37
N HIS A 38 -11.65 -8.66 -1.10
CA HIS A 38 -12.76 -7.96 -1.75
C HIS A 38 -12.33 -6.75 -2.58
N PHE A 39 -11.14 -6.22 -2.38
CA PHE A 39 -10.68 -4.99 -3.03
C PHE A 39 -9.16 -4.97 -3.26
N LYS A 40 -8.72 -3.98 -4.04
CA LYS A 40 -7.32 -3.72 -4.36
C LYS A 40 -6.94 -2.33 -3.86
N ARG A 41 -5.71 -2.18 -3.39
CA ARG A 41 -5.15 -0.90 -2.98
C ARG A 41 -3.67 -0.79 -3.31
N LEU A 42 -3.14 0.43 -3.32
CA LEU A 42 -1.71 0.68 -3.32
C LEU A 42 -1.17 0.59 -1.90
N VAL A 43 -0.08 -0.14 -1.73
CA VAL A 43 0.61 -0.35 -0.47
C VAL A 43 2.09 -0.04 -0.60
N LEU A 44 2.73 0.26 0.52
CA LEU A 44 4.18 0.46 0.60
C LEU A 44 4.92 -0.85 0.24
N ASP A 45 6.07 -0.71 -0.42
CA ASP A 45 6.98 -1.82 -0.67
C ASP A 45 8.18 -1.68 0.28
N SER A 46 8.22 -2.53 1.30
CA SER A 46 9.28 -2.59 2.30
C SER A 46 10.08 -3.88 2.14
N PRO A 47 11.37 -3.83 1.71
CA PRO A 47 12.15 -5.04 1.45
C PRO A 47 12.60 -5.77 2.73
N ASN A 48 12.44 -5.16 3.92
CA ASN A 48 12.90 -5.69 5.19
C ASN A 48 11.82 -5.70 6.29
N SER A 49 10.55 -5.51 5.91
CA SER A 49 9.40 -5.61 6.83
C SER A 49 8.13 -5.97 6.05
N GLU A 50 7.07 -6.26 6.77
CA GLU A 50 5.71 -6.48 6.24
C GLU A 50 4.88 -5.18 6.25
N ALA A 51 5.55 -4.01 6.31
CA ALA A 51 4.87 -2.73 6.41
C ALA A 51 4.21 -2.35 5.07
N GLU A 52 2.92 -2.57 4.96
CA GLU A 52 2.07 -2.11 3.86
C GLU A 52 1.58 -0.68 4.07
N TYR A 53 1.48 -0.28 5.33
CA TYR A 53 1.11 1.04 5.81
C TYR A 53 1.90 1.38 7.06
N VAL A 54 2.20 2.65 7.27
CA VAL A 54 2.86 3.15 8.50
C VAL A 54 2.06 4.38 8.97
N ASP A 55 1.44 4.25 10.14
CA ASP A 55 0.67 5.35 10.72
C ASP A 55 1.57 6.57 10.96
N GLY A 56 1.08 7.76 10.59
CA GLY A 56 1.82 9.02 10.70
C GLY A 56 2.92 9.21 9.65
N PHE A 57 3.00 8.37 8.60
CA PHE A 57 3.98 8.53 7.53
C PHE A 57 3.33 8.98 6.23
N ASP A 58 3.77 10.14 5.72
CA ASP A 58 3.39 10.69 4.42
C ASP A 58 4.36 10.22 3.35
N PHE A 59 3.92 9.28 2.51
CA PHE A 59 4.72 8.75 1.41
C PHE A 59 4.75 9.70 0.22
N GLU A 60 5.94 9.90 -0.32
CA GLU A 60 6.17 10.63 -1.57
C GLU A 60 6.81 9.72 -2.63
N TRP A 61 6.23 9.66 -3.82
CA TRP A 61 6.76 8.90 -4.95
C TRP A 61 8.14 9.41 -5.36
N GLY A 62 9.03 8.50 -5.73
CA GLY A 62 10.38 8.84 -6.20
C GLY A 62 11.40 9.06 -5.08
N TYR A 63 11.10 8.69 -3.85
CA TYR A 63 12.04 8.74 -2.75
C TYR A 63 12.19 7.40 -2.05
N PHE A 64 13.43 6.98 -1.80
CA PHE A 64 13.73 5.95 -0.82
C PHE A 64 13.63 6.53 0.59
N TYR A 65 13.10 5.73 1.50
CA TYR A 65 13.06 6.12 2.90
C TYR A 65 13.72 5.07 3.79
N THR A 66 14.33 5.54 4.87
CA THR A 66 14.63 4.74 6.05
C THR A 66 13.83 5.34 7.20
N LEU A 67 12.96 4.54 7.80
CA LEU A 67 12.06 4.95 8.86
C LEU A 67 12.43 4.22 10.16
N LYS A 68 12.41 4.93 11.27
CA LYS A 68 12.35 4.32 12.61
C LYS A 68 10.90 4.20 13.00
N VAL A 69 10.44 2.99 13.26
CA VAL A 69 9.04 2.69 13.53
C VAL A 69 8.89 1.89 14.83
N LYS A 70 7.72 2.03 15.42
CA LYS A 70 7.19 1.12 16.43
C LYS A 70 6.38 0.05 15.68
N GLU A 71 6.73 -1.22 15.89
CA GLU A 71 6.00 -2.37 15.37
C GLU A 71 5.28 -3.05 16.52
N ILE A 72 4.01 -3.39 16.29
CA ILE A 72 3.17 -4.12 17.25
C ILE A 72 2.69 -5.38 16.54
N TYR A 73 2.99 -6.54 17.14
CA TYR A 73 2.43 -7.82 16.66
C TYR A 73 1.00 -7.99 17.15
N LEU A 74 0.08 -8.22 16.22
CA LEU A 74 -1.36 -8.37 16.46
C LEU A 74 -1.80 -9.83 16.62
N GLY A 75 -0.90 -10.78 16.34
CA GLY A 75 -1.22 -12.19 16.20
C GLY A 75 -1.41 -12.58 14.73
N GLU A 76 -1.67 -13.86 14.51
CA GLU A 76 -2.02 -14.35 13.16
C GLU A 76 -3.48 -13.97 12.87
N LEU A 77 -3.65 -12.99 11.99
CA LEU A 77 -4.96 -12.55 11.52
C LEU A 77 -5.29 -13.27 10.20
N PRO A 78 -6.51 -13.78 10.03
CA PRO A 78 -6.90 -14.45 8.78
C PRO A 78 -6.88 -13.48 7.59
N ASP A 79 -7.17 -12.19 7.84
CA ASP A 79 -7.26 -11.16 6.80
C ASP A 79 -6.40 -9.95 7.18
N GLY A 80 -5.33 -9.70 6.45
CA GLY A 80 -4.51 -8.50 6.62
C GLY A 80 -3.10 -8.74 7.10
N THR A 81 -2.46 -7.68 7.61
CA THR A 81 -1.11 -7.73 8.15
C THR A 81 -1.12 -8.13 9.61
N ASN A 82 -0.19 -9.01 10.00
CA ASN A 82 -0.02 -9.44 11.38
C ASN A 82 0.63 -8.35 12.27
N TYR A 83 0.98 -7.22 11.69
CA TYR A 83 1.70 -6.15 12.36
C TYR A 83 1.10 -4.79 12.08
N GLU A 84 1.09 -3.93 13.09
CA GLU A 84 0.88 -2.49 12.96
C GLU A 84 2.21 -1.75 13.05
N TYR A 85 2.34 -0.71 12.23
CA TYR A 85 3.52 0.14 12.19
C TYR A 85 3.14 1.60 12.44
N SER A 86 3.82 2.24 13.40
CA SER A 86 3.67 3.69 13.65
C SER A 86 5.02 4.38 13.49
N LEU A 87 5.03 5.52 12.79
CA LEU A 87 6.24 6.30 12.57
C LEU A 87 6.74 6.91 13.87
N LEU A 88 8.01 6.71 14.18
CA LEU A 88 8.69 7.45 15.24
C LEU A 88 9.57 8.56 14.66
N LYS A 89 10.24 8.29 13.54
CA LYS A 89 11.13 9.26 12.89
C LYS A 89 11.44 8.83 11.44
N VAL A 90 11.50 9.78 10.52
CA VAL A 90 12.16 9.62 9.21
C VAL A 90 13.67 9.79 9.43
N ILE A 91 14.44 8.72 9.23
CA ILE A 91 15.91 8.73 9.36
C ILE A 91 16.55 9.31 8.11
N SER A 92 16.14 8.82 6.93
CA SER A 92 16.58 9.36 5.64
C SER A 92 15.45 9.41 4.64
N LYS A 93 15.55 10.37 3.71
CA LYS A 93 14.71 10.54 2.52
C LYS A 93 15.64 10.88 1.36
N GLU A 94 15.77 9.97 0.41
CA GLU A 94 16.72 10.08 -0.70
C GLU A 94 15.98 10.02 -2.04
N LYS A 95 16.11 11.08 -2.85
CA LYS A 95 15.51 11.12 -4.17
C LYS A 95 16.17 10.11 -5.09
N VAL A 96 15.37 9.31 -5.80
CA VAL A 96 15.90 8.38 -6.80
C VAL A 96 16.37 9.12 -8.06
N SER A 97 17.29 8.49 -8.80
CA SER A 97 17.64 8.94 -10.12
C SER A 97 16.46 8.81 -11.09
N ASP A 98 16.31 9.75 -12.00
CA ASP A 98 15.28 9.72 -13.06
C ASP A 98 15.47 8.54 -14.05
N THR A 99 16.62 7.83 -13.95
CA THR A 99 16.89 6.60 -14.72
C THR A 99 16.35 5.33 -14.11
N VAL A 100 15.88 5.39 -12.86
CA VAL A 100 15.32 4.22 -12.18
C VAL A 100 14.00 3.81 -12.83
N ILE A 101 13.95 2.54 -13.25
CA ILE A 101 12.78 1.93 -13.85
C ILE A 101 12.22 0.93 -12.84
N PHE A 102 10.91 0.96 -12.63
CA PHE A 102 10.21 0.02 -11.76
C PHE A 102 8.98 -0.54 -12.47
N ARG A 103 8.53 -1.71 -12.03
CA ARG A 103 7.35 -2.36 -12.57
C ARG A 103 6.13 -2.06 -11.72
N MET A 104 5.01 -1.81 -12.40
CA MET A 104 3.72 -1.67 -11.74
C MET A 104 2.64 -2.39 -12.55
N SER A 105 1.69 -3.02 -11.84
CA SER A 105 0.47 -3.55 -12.41
C SER A 105 -0.65 -2.55 -12.15
N ILE A 106 -1.35 -2.17 -13.21
CA ILE A 106 -2.50 -1.27 -13.17
C ILE A 106 -3.74 -2.13 -13.36
N ASP A 107 -4.59 -2.15 -12.36
CA ASP A 107 -5.87 -2.82 -12.43
C ASP A 107 -6.97 -1.78 -12.62
N PRO A 108 -7.78 -1.85 -13.68
CA PRO A 108 -8.84 -0.88 -13.92
C PRO A 108 -9.94 -0.88 -12.87
N LEU A 109 -10.13 -2.02 -12.18
CA LEU A 109 -11.19 -2.21 -11.19
C LEU A 109 -10.60 -2.29 -9.77
N LYS A 110 -11.27 -1.61 -8.84
CA LYS A 110 -10.93 -1.63 -7.42
C LYS A 110 -11.49 -2.87 -6.70
N TYR A 111 -12.72 -3.25 -7.03
CA TYR A 111 -13.42 -4.35 -6.39
C TYR A 111 -13.58 -5.53 -7.35
N TYR A 112 -13.63 -6.74 -6.82
CA TYR A 112 -13.84 -7.97 -7.60
C TYR A 112 -15.31 -8.16 -7.99
N HIS A 113 -16.22 -7.57 -7.22
CA HIS A 113 -17.65 -7.62 -7.49
C HIS A 113 -18.21 -6.21 -7.67
N LYS A 114 -19.23 -6.06 -8.51
CA LYS A 114 -19.95 -4.79 -8.62
C LYS A 114 -20.60 -4.51 -7.26
N LEU A 115 -20.32 -3.34 -6.74
CA LEU A 115 -21.03 -2.84 -5.57
C LEU A 115 -22.38 -2.31 -6.04
N GLU A 116 -23.47 -2.70 -5.36
CA GLU A 116 -24.83 -2.24 -5.66
C GLU A 116 -25.07 -0.78 -5.23
N GLU A 117 -24.13 -0.18 -4.48
CA GLU A 117 -24.22 1.20 -4.04
C GLU A 117 -23.89 2.16 -5.18
N GLU A 118 -24.89 2.93 -5.63
CA GLU A 118 -24.82 3.85 -6.77
C GLU A 118 -23.70 4.93 -6.69
N ASN A 119 -23.13 5.18 -5.51
CA ASN A 119 -22.19 6.28 -5.28
C ASN A 119 -20.71 5.83 -5.19
N ILE A 120 -20.41 4.55 -5.28
CA ILE A 120 -19.03 4.06 -5.16
C ILE A 120 -18.50 3.69 -6.54
N SER A 121 -17.55 4.48 -7.05
CA SER A 121 -16.84 4.15 -8.28
C SER A 121 -15.98 2.92 -8.10
N ASN A 122 -16.22 1.88 -8.90
CA ASN A 122 -15.36 0.70 -8.96
C ASN A 122 -14.07 0.97 -9.76
N TYR A 123 -13.97 2.07 -10.50
CA TYR A 123 -12.82 2.36 -11.34
C TYR A 123 -11.67 2.97 -10.55
N THR A 124 -10.46 2.47 -10.83
CA THR A 124 -9.22 2.95 -10.22
C THR A 124 -8.57 4.07 -10.99
N LEU A 125 -8.97 4.29 -12.24
CA LEU A 125 -8.40 5.24 -13.18
C LEU A 125 -9.34 6.39 -13.47
N SER A 126 -8.92 7.61 -13.12
CA SER A 126 -9.57 8.86 -13.51
C SER A 126 -8.73 9.58 -14.56
N GLN A 127 -9.31 9.93 -15.69
CA GLN A 127 -8.61 10.65 -16.75
C GLN A 127 -8.46 12.13 -16.38
N LEU A 128 -7.23 12.64 -16.35
CA LEU A 128 -6.94 14.05 -16.09
C LEU A 128 -6.82 14.85 -17.40
N ASN A 129 -6.25 14.23 -18.45
CA ASN A 129 -6.19 14.75 -19.81
C ASN A 129 -5.96 13.61 -20.81
N ASP A 130 -5.65 13.93 -22.07
CA ASP A 130 -5.56 12.93 -23.16
C ASP A 130 -4.55 11.80 -22.89
N SER A 131 -3.52 12.05 -22.10
CA SER A 131 -2.41 11.11 -21.87
C SER A 131 -2.06 10.88 -20.39
N ILE A 132 -2.74 11.57 -19.46
CA ILE A 132 -2.47 11.44 -18.02
C ILE A 132 -3.71 10.92 -17.31
N TYR A 133 -3.50 9.88 -16.51
CA TYR A 133 -4.51 9.23 -15.69
C TYR A 133 -4.09 9.24 -14.22
N LEU A 134 -5.01 9.56 -13.34
CA LEU A 134 -4.81 9.41 -11.88
C LEU A 134 -5.21 7.98 -11.49
N TYR A 135 -4.28 7.23 -10.93
CA TYR A 135 -4.49 5.86 -10.48
C TYR A 135 -4.69 5.81 -8.98
N MET A 136 -5.80 5.20 -8.55
CA MET A 136 -6.22 5.07 -7.14
C MET A 136 -6.12 6.37 -6.33
N ASN A 137 -6.29 7.53 -6.97
CA ASN A 137 -6.17 8.87 -6.39
C ASN A 137 -4.78 9.20 -5.79
N GLN A 138 -3.73 8.43 -6.12
CA GLN A 138 -2.42 8.56 -5.51
C GLN A 138 -1.30 8.88 -6.50
N VAL A 139 -1.31 8.30 -7.69
CA VAL A 139 -0.21 8.45 -8.67
C VAL A 139 -0.73 8.83 -10.04
N GLU A 140 -0.05 9.77 -10.69
CA GLU A 140 -0.34 10.19 -12.06
C GLU A 140 0.45 9.33 -13.04
N LEU A 141 -0.27 8.63 -13.91
CA LEU A 141 0.30 7.80 -14.98
C LEU A 141 0.34 8.62 -16.27
N GLU A 142 1.52 8.95 -16.75
CA GLU A 142 1.71 9.55 -18.08
C GLU A 142 1.90 8.42 -19.10
N ILE A 143 0.98 8.33 -20.05
CA ILE A 143 0.95 7.30 -21.09
C ILE A 143 1.38 7.91 -22.42
N PRO A 144 2.59 7.60 -22.96
CA PRO A 144 3.03 8.08 -24.25
C PRO A 144 2.11 7.65 -25.41
N LYS A 145 2.09 8.46 -26.47
CA LYS A 145 1.21 8.24 -27.63
C LYS A 145 1.22 6.82 -28.21
N ASN A 146 2.41 6.23 -28.29
CA ASN A 146 2.61 4.89 -28.83
C ASN A 146 1.99 3.76 -27.97
N PHE A 147 1.65 4.03 -26.72
CA PHE A 147 1.00 3.08 -25.83
C PHE A 147 -0.46 3.42 -25.52
N LEU A 148 -0.91 4.62 -25.94
CA LEU A 148 -2.17 5.19 -25.49
C LEU A 148 -3.38 4.35 -25.92
N GLU A 149 -3.41 3.89 -27.18
CA GLU A 149 -4.52 3.10 -27.70
C GLU A 149 -4.64 1.74 -26.98
N SER A 150 -3.51 1.04 -26.78
CA SER A 150 -3.54 -0.22 -26.05
C SER A 150 -3.92 -0.04 -24.57
N PHE A 151 -3.48 1.07 -23.96
CA PHE A 151 -3.84 1.39 -22.59
C PHE A 151 -5.34 1.69 -22.45
N LYS A 152 -5.90 2.50 -23.35
CA LYS A 152 -7.35 2.79 -23.38
C LYS A 152 -8.17 1.53 -23.56
N LYS A 153 -7.78 0.68 -24.52
CA LYS A 153 -8.45 -0.59 -24.76
C LYS A 153 -8.45 -1.48 -23.51
N ASN A 154 -7.30 -1.65 -22.85
CA ASN A 154 -7.24 -2.45 -21.63
C ASN A 154 -8.11 -1.88 -20.50
N LYS A 155 -8.18 -0.54 -20.40
CA LYS A 155 -9.06 0.13 -19.43
C LYS A 155 -10.54 -0.14 -19.74
N GLU A 156 -10.95 -0.05 -21.01
CA GLU A 156 -12.33 -0.29 -21.47
C GLU A 156 -12.73 -1.76 -21.33
N ASP A 157 -11.82 -2.66 -21.64
CA ASP A 157 -12.01 -4.11 -21.53
C ASP A 157 -11.84 -4.62 -20.09
N GLU A 158 -11.56 -3.73 -19.12
CA GLU A 158 -11.32 -4.05 -17.71
C GLU A 158 -10.15 -5.03 -17.46
N ILE A 159 -9.17 -5.04 -18.39
CA ILE A 159 -8.01 -5.94 -18.34
C ILE A 159 -6.85 -5.29 -17.63
N ASN A 160 -6.19 -6.05 -16.75
CA ASN A 160 -4.97 -5.63 -16.07
C ASN A 160 -3.87 -5.26 -17.06
N PHE A 161 -3.25 -4.12 -16.80
CA PHE A 161 -2.15 -3.61 -17.58
C PHE A 161 -0.86 -3.67 -16.77
N ARG A 162 0.18 -4.30 -17.31
CA ARG A 162 1.50 -4.34 -16.68
C ARG A 162 2.49 -3.52 -17.49
N GLY A 163 3.23 -2.66 -16.80
CA GLY A 163 4.22 -1.82 -17.44
C GLY A 163 5.46 -1.57 -16.59
N ASP A 164 6.53 -1.17 -17.28
CA ASP A 164 7.71 -0.60 -16.68
C ASP A 164 7.54 0.93 -16.72
N PHE A 165 7.77 1.58 -15.59
CA PHE A 165 7.58 3.03 -15.41
C PHE A 165 8.87 3.68 -14.93
N LYS A 166 9.02 4.99 -15.21
CA LYS A 166 10.06 5.84 -14.63
C LYS A 166 9.43 7.06 -13.95
N PHE A 167 10.13 7.62 -12.99
CA PHE A 167 9.71 8.85 -12.33
C PHE A 167 9.85 10.04 -13.28
N VAL A 168 8.93 11.00 -13.20
CA VAL A 168 8.96 12.26 -13.95
C VAL A 168 9.13 13.41 -12.97
N ASN A 169 8.14 13.63 -12.10
CA ASN A 169 8.19 14.61 -11.03
C ASN A 169 7.10 14.29 -9.99
N GLY A 170 7.37 14.60 -8.70
CA GLY A 170 6.40 14.40 -7.63
C GLY A 170 5.72 13.02 -7.72
N LYS A 171 4.39 13.01 -7.78
CA LYS A 171 3.60 11.77 -7.91
C LYS A 171 3.39 11.29 -9.36
N ARG A 172 4.10 11.88 -10.37
CA ARG A 172 3.95 11.50 -11.77
C ARG A 172 4.99 10.48 -12.20
N VAL A 173 4.53 9.40 -12.82
CA VAL A 173 5.35 8.36 -13.44
C VAL A 173 4.96 8.19 -14.90
N ARG A 174 5.94 7.91 -15.77
CA ARG A 174 5.74 7.72 -17.21
C ARG A 174 5.95 6.26 -17.58
N LEU A 175 5.02 5.72 -18.34
CA LEU A 175 5.16 4.40 -18.96
C LEU A 175 6.30 4.39 -19.97
N VAL A 176 7.22 3.43 -19.87
CA VAL A 176 8.36 3.26 -20.79
C VAL A 176 8.30 1.95 -21.56
N ARG A 177 7.58 0.95 -21.07
CA ARG A 177 7.39 -0.34 -21.74
C ARG A 177 6.10 -1.02 -21.26
N VAL A 178 5.40 -1.66 -22.17
CA VAL A 178 4.29 -2.59 -21.88
C VAL A 178 4.85 -4.01 -21.78
N ARG A 179 4.26 -4.82 -20.91
CA ARG A 179 4.64 -6.22 -20.69
C ARG A 179 3.47 -7.17 -20.89
#